data_6e4c7a8999d60b4170d2367930ca53e8
#
_entry.id   6e4c7a8999d60b4170d2367930ca53e8
#
_cell.length_a   1.000
_cell.length_b   1.000
_cell.length_c   1.000
_cell.angle_alpha   90.00
_cell.angle_beta   90.00
_cell.angle_gamma   90.00
#
_symmetry.space_group_name_H-M   'P 1'
#
loop_
_entity.id
_entity.type
_entity.pdbx_description
1 polymer ?
#
loop_
_entity_poly.entity_id
_entity_poly.type
_entity_poly.pdbx_seq_one_letter_code
_entity_poly.pdbx_strand_id
1 'polypeptide(L)' 'MTIGMAVRERILQLCRERGITVNKLAVLSGLTQSTLNNIVGGRNHSTTVSTLQKVCDGLNITITEFFASDIFAEIEQEIH' A
#
# COMPACT_ATOMS: atom_id res chain seq x y z
N MET A 1 -12.36 4.92 7.71
CA MET A 1 -11.13 5.42 7.05
C MET A 1 -11.31 5.45 5.54
N THR A 2 -10.57 6.31 4.87
CA THR A 2 -10.60 6.37 3.41
C THR A 2 -9.85 5.20 2.79
N ILE A 3 -10.10 4.93 1.50
CA ILE A 3 -9.38 3.85 0.79
C ILE A 3 -7.87 4.15 0.77
N GLY A 4 -7.48 5.43 0.62
CA GLY A 4 -6.06 5.80 0.64
C GLY A 4 -5.40 5.48 1.97
N MET A 5 -6.07 5.77 3.08
CA MET A 5 -5.58 5.43 4.42
C MET A 5 -5.51 3.92 4.63
N ALA A 6 -6.49 3.19 4.11
CA ALA A 6 -6.50 1.73 4.22
C ALA A 6 -5.33 1.11 3.45
N VAL A 7 -5.05 1.60 2.25
CA VAL A 7 -3.90 1.14 1.45
C VAL A 7 -2.59 1.42 2.21
N ARG A 8 -2.44 2.62 2.76
CA ARG A 8 -1.29 2.98 3.58
C ARG A 8 -1.09 2.00 4.74
N GLU A 9 -2.14 1.77 5.51
CA GLU A 9 -2.09 0.87 6.66
C GLU A 9 -1.72 -0.56 6.25
N ARG A 10 -2.27 -1.02 5.12
CA ARG A 10 -1.97 -2.35 4.62
C ARG A 10 -0.50 -2.49 4.22
N ILE A 11 0.05 -1.49 3.53
CA ILE A 11 1.46 -1.49 3.16
C ILE A 11 2.34 -1.56 4.41
N LEU A 12 2.05 -0.72 5.40
CA LEU A 12 2.83 -0.71 6.64
C LEU A 12 2.71 -2.04 7.40
N GLN A 13 1.52 -2.64 7.42
CA GLN A 13 1.29 -3.94 8.03
C GLN A 13 2.15 -5.02 7.37
N LEU A 14 2.15 -5.05 6.03
CA LEU A 14 2.92 -6.04 5.27
C LEU A 14 4.42 -5.86 5.48
N CYS A 15 4.89 -4.61 5.55
CA CYS A 15 6.30 -4.35 5.87
C CYS A 15 6.67 -4.88 7.25
N ARG A 16 5.82 -4.64 8.25
CA ARG A 16 6.05 -5.16 9.60
C ARG A 16 6.07 -6.69 9.62
N GLU A 17 5.13 -7.32 8.95
CA GLU A 17 5.06 -8.79 8.89
C GLU A 17 6.29 -9.39 8.22
N ARG A 18 6.84 -8.70 7.24
CA ARG A 18 8.02 -9.15 6.50
C ARG A 18 9.34 -8.72 7.15
N GLY A 19 9.29 -7.86 8.16
CA GLY A 19 10.49 -7.33 8.80
C GLY A 19 11.34 -6.48 7.86
N ILE A 20 10.70 -5.74 6.95
CA ILE A 20 11.40 -4.87 6.00
C ILE A 20 10.98 -3.41 6.23
N THR A 21 11.85 -2.48 5.80
CA THR A 21 11.56 -1.06 5.83
C THR A 21 10.77 -0.65 4.59
N VAL A 22 10.13 0.53 4.66
CA VAL A 22 9.46 1.12 3.50
C VAL A 22 10.47 1.36 2.37
N ASN A 23 11.69 1.80 2.69
CA ASN A 23 12.72 2.01 1.69
C ASN A 23 13.12 0.71 0.98
N LYS A 24 13.20 -0.38 1.73
CA LYS A 24 13.48 -1.69 1.15
C LYS A 24 12.33 -2.12 0.22
N LEU A 25 11.10 -1.87 0.62
CA LEU A 25 9.95 -2.19 -0.22
C LEU A 25 9.99 -1.40 -1.53
N ALA A 26 10.39 -0.12 -1.48
CA ALA A 26 10.52 0.69 -2.69
C ALA A 26 11.51 0.05 -3.67
N VAL A 27 12.67 -0.40 -3.17
CA VAL A 27 13.67 -1.09 -3.99
C VAL A 27 13.09 -2.35 -4.61
N LEU A 28 12.44 -3.18 -3.80
CA LEU A 28 11.85 -4.45 -4.26
C LEU A 28 10.74 -4.24 -5.29
N SER A 29 10.05 -3.11 -5.19
CA SER A 29 8.89 -2.78 -6.04
C SER A 29 9.28 -2.02 -7.32
N GLY A 30 10.54 -1.65 -7.47
CA GLY A 30 10.97 -0.83 -8.59
C GLY A 30 10.40 0.59 -8.54
N LEU A 31 10.07 1.09 -7.36
CA LEU A 31 9.54 2.44 -7.15
C LEU A 31 10.62 3.32 -6.54
N THR A 32 10.49 4.64 -6.78
CA THR A 32 11.35 5.58 -6.06
C THR A 32 10.91 5.64 -4.60
N GLN A 33 11.85 5.93 -3.71
CA GLN A 33 11.54 6.12 -2.30
C GLN A 33 10.53 7.26 -2.11
N SER A 34 10.66 8.31 -2.92
CA SER A 34 9.74 9.46 -2.88
C SER A 34 8.30 9.02 -3.17
N THR A 35 8.10 8.20 -4.19
CA THR A 35 6.76 7.71 -4.55
C THR A 35 6.14 6.92 -3.40
N LEU A 36 6.88 5.98 -2.84
CA LEU A 36 6.35 5.15 -1.77
C LEU A 36 6.17 5.94 -0.46
N ASN A 37 7.10 6.84 -0.15
CA ASN A 37 6.98 7.70 1.02
C ASN A 37 5.75 8.62 0.95
N ASN A 38 5.40 9.09 -0.25
CA ASN A 38 4.19 9.90 -0.42
C ASN A 38 2.92 9.09 -0.12
N ILE A 39 2.91 7.82 -0.49
CA ILE A 39 1.78 6.93 -0.22
C ILE A 39 1.65 6.67 1.28
N VAL A 40 2.74 6.24 1.93
CA VAL A 40 2.72 5.89 3.35
C VAL A 40 2.76 7.09 4.27
N GLY A 41 3.18 8.25 3.77
CA GLY A 41 3.19 9.49 4.52
C GLY A 41 1.84 10.18 4.61
N GLY A 42 0.82 9.66 3.93
CA GLY A 42 -0.52 10.24 3.96
C GLY A 42 -0.69 11.50 3.12
N ARG A 43 0.28 11.82 2.26
CA ARG A 43 0.22 13.01 1.40
C ARG A 43 -0.59 12.78 0.14
N ASN A 44 -0.63 11.54 -0.33
CA ASN A 44 -1.44 11.14 -1.47
C ASN A 44 -2.69 10.43 -0.96
N HIS A 45 -3.84 10.89 -1.41
CA HIS A 45 -5.11 10.27 -1.08
C HIS A 45 -5.50 9.19 -2.07
N SER A 46 -4.69 9.00 -3.11
CA SER A 46 -4.93 7.99 -4.12
C SER A 46 -3.61 7.42 -4.61
N THR A 47 -3.68 6.18 -5.08
CA THR A 47 -2.56 5.50 -5.69
C THR A 47 -3.07 4.78 -6.92
N THR A 48 -2.28 4.67 -7.98
CA THR A 48 -2.74 3.97 -9.17
C THR A 48 -2.70 2.47 -8.94
N VAL A 49 -3.55 1.75 -9.66
CA VAL A 49 -3.56 0.29 -9.61
C VAL A 49 -2.22 -0.27 -10.07
N SER A 50 -1.60 0.37 -11.07
CA SER A 50 -0.28 -0.04 -11.56
C SER A 50 0.79 0.07 -10.47
N THR A 51 0.80 1.17 -9.72
CA THR A 51 1.74 1.34 -8.60
C THR A 51 1.48 0.28 -7.52
N LEU A 52 0.21 0.02 -7.23
CA LEU A 52 -0.17 -0.99 -6.25
C LEU A 52 0.29 -2.38 -6.68
N GLN A 53 0.18 -2.70 -7.97
CA GLN A 53 0.68 -3.97 -8.48
C GLN A 53 2.18 -4.10 -8.30
N LYS A 54 2.94 -3.02 -8.52
CA LYS A 54 4.39 -3.04 -8.28
C LYS A 54 4.71 -3.34 -6.83
N VAL A 55 3.95 -2.78 -5.90
CA VAL A 55 4.10 -3.08 -4.47
C VAL A 55 3.83 -4.55 -4.20
N CYS A 56 2.75 -5.08 -4.76
CA CYS A 56 2.41 -6.50 -4.61
C CYS A 56 3.49 -7.40 -5.19
N ASP A 57 4.02 -7.05 -6.36
CA ASP A 57 5.11 -7.81 -6.98
C ASP A 57 6.36 -7.78 -6.09
N GLY A 58 6.68 -6.62 -5.51
CA GLY A 58 7.81 -6.51 -4.60
C GLY A 58 7.65 -7.33 -3.33
N LEU A 59 6.42 -7.53 -2.89
CA LEU A 59 6.07 -8.36 -1.72
C LEU A 59 5.80 -9.81 -2.08
N ASN A 60 5.79 -10.15 -3.37
CA ASN A 60 5.48 -11.48 -3.88
C ASN A 60 4.09 -11.95 -3.42
N ILE A 61 3.12 -11.07 -3.52
CA ILE A 61 1.70 -11.37 -3.26
C ILE A 61 0.86 -10.94 -4.43
N THR A 62 -0.36 -11.46 -4.50
CA THR A 62 -1.34 -11.03 -5.50
C THR A 62 -2.09 -9.80 -5.05
N ILE A 63 -2.75 -9.11 -5.98
CA ILE A 63 -3.66 -8.00 -5.66
C ILE A 63 -4.77 -8.50 -4.72
N THR A 64 -5.29 -9.70 -4.97
CA THR A 64 -6.32 -10.30 -4.11
C THR A 64 -5.82 -10.47 -2.69
N GLU A 65 -4.60 -10.98 -2.52
CA GLU A 65 -4.01 -11.14 -1.19
C GLU A 65 -3.78 -9.79 -0.50
N PHE A 66 -3.41 -8.78 -1.27
CA PHE A 66 -3.24 -7.44 -0.72
C PHE A 66 -4.52 -6.94 -0.05
N PHE A 67 -5.66 -7.10 -0.73
CA PHE A 67 -6.96 -6.62 -0.25
C PHE A 67 -7.66 -7.59 0.70
N ALA A 68 -7.11 -8.77 0.93
CA ALA A 68 -7.67 -9.74 1.87
C ALA A 68 -7.26 -9.39 3.31
N SER A 69 -7.79 -8.28 3.81
CA SER A 69 -7.49 -7.78 5.15
C SER A 69 -8.71 -7.06 5.70
N ASP A 70 -8.92 -7.18 7.01
CA ASP A 70 -10.01 -6.49 7.71
C ASP A 70 -9.88 -4.98 7.63
N ILE A 71 -8.70 -4.47 7.35
CA ILE A 71 -8.46 -3.05 7.16
C ILE A 71 -9.43 -2.45 6.14
N PHE A 72 -9.77 -3.23 5.10
CA PHE A 72 -10.64 -2.76 4.01
C PHE A 72 -12.13 -2.92 4.30
N ALA A 73 -12.51 -3.51 5.44
CA ALA A 73 -13.91 -3.76 5.77
C ALA A 73 -14.69 -2.50 6.13
N GLU A 74 -14.01 -1.44 6.55
CA GLU A 74 -14.63 -0.22 7.06
C GLU A 74 -14.20 1.01 6.27
N ILE A 75 -14.25 0.91 4.96
CA ILE A 75 -13.87 2.00 4.07
C ILE A 75 -15.07 2.93 3.86
N GLU A 76 -14.84 4.23 3.97
CA GLU A 76 -15.84 5.26 3.68
C GLU A 76 -16.16 5.30 2.19
N GLN A 77 -17.41 5.60 1.86
CA GLN A 77 -17.78 5.86 0.47
C GLN A 77 -17.12 7.16 -0.01
N GLU A 78 -16.63 7.16 -1.23
CA GLU A 78 -16.09 8.36 -1.84
C GLU A 78 -17.16 9.19 -2.54
N ILE A 79 -18.28 8.57 -2.87
CA ILE A 79 -19.42 9.24 -3.48
C ILE A 79 -20.40 9.63 -2.37
N HIS A 80 -20.70 10.90 -2.26
CA HIS A 80 -21.59 11.47 -1.25
C HIS A 80 -22.86 12.02 -1.87
#